data_556f3eff4c9976d7206405e11bd5fa91
#
_entry.id   556f3eff4c9976d7206405e11bd5fa91
#
_cell.length_a   1.000
_cell.length_b   1.000
_cell.length_c   1.000
_cell.angle_alpha   90.00
_cell.angle_beta   90.00
_cell.angle_gamma   90.00
#
_symmetry.space_group_name_H-M   'P 1'
#
loop_
_entity.id
_entity.type
_entity.pdbx_description
1 polymer ?
#
loop_
_entity_poly.entity_id
_entity_poly.type
_entity_poly.pdbx_seq_one_letter_code
_entity_poly.pdbx_strand_id
1 'polypeptide(L)'
;LHSHCWHALGGPEIAEANVDEWNRDNPSLAITPVRKQGKLDGEAAVEDDADTDQGGDELLERLSRYRGLVLPRQGWPETLLDFEKKWTQYKQENGLLDFTDLIETCLRNVAVAPNAPAVIFADEAQDLNRMQLSLVRKWGERANYFIVAGDDDQTIFSFTGATPEAFLDPDIPDDHKIVLKQSYRVPRAVHRFAEDLIRRVSRRQPKEYLPRPEDGVLDRFSRDGYKRTETAIIPDAIKHIDQGKTVMFLASCSYMLRPLIQALRKQGVPFHNPYRKSNGFWNPLRAGKPGSTAGRILSLLVGHPDFGEDHRPWSIGDIAQWAEWLQAKGILRHGIKSKLKTSDVAQPATVERLNHIFEPEAIDSLMDAWDSGYRELLEWWRARVTADVGKRVQFPAEIAAKRGPRALLQAPRVVVGTIHSVKGGQADVVYLFPDLSQAGDAQYARFGHPRDSVIRLFYVGATRTYERLYICRQETRLAIAI
;
A
#
# COMPACT_ATOMS: atom_id res chain seq x y z
N LEU A 1 -11.56 -12.73 10.75
CA LEU A 1 -11.61 -14.20 10.90
C LEU A 1 -10.49 -14.73 11.79
N HIS A 2 -9.22 -14.36 11.56
CA HIS A 2 -8.07 -14.78 12.39
C HIS A 2 -8.26 -14.40 13.86
N SER A 3 -8.69 -13.18 14.16
CA SER A 3 -8.98 -12.69 15.50
C SER A 3 -10.07 -13.51 16.20
N HIS A 4 -11.12 -13.93 15.48
CA HIS A 4 -12.17 -14.79 16.02
C HIS A 4 -11.66 -16.21 16.30
N CYS A 5 -10.82 -16.75 15.41
CA CYS A 5 -10.20 -18.05 15.63
C CYS A 5 -9.25 -18.03 16.84
N TRP A 6 -8.42 -16.99 16.96
CA TRP A 6 -7.58 -16.78 18.13
C TRP A 6 -8.40 -16.82 19.43
N HIS A 7 -9.44 -16.01 19.47
CA HIS A 7 -10.32 -15.95 20.63
C HIS A 7 -10.99 -17.30 20.96
N ALA A 8 -11.46 -18.02 19.93
CA ALA A 8 -12.09 -19.34 20.07
C ALA A 8 -11.14 -20.43 20.56
N LEU A 9 -9.84 -20.31 20.27
CA LEU A 9 -8.80 -21.26 20.69
C LEU A 9 -8.11 -20.88 22.00
N GLY A 10 -8.52 -19.81 22.68
CA GLY A 10 -7.92 -19.36 23.94
C GLY A 10 -6.63 -18.55 23.78
N GLY A 11 -6.41 -17.96 22.63
CA GLY A 11 -5.28 -17.04 22.37
C GLY A 11 -3.92 -17.74 22.25
N PRO A 12 -3.75 -18.76 21.38
CA PRO A 12 -2.46 -19.39 21.15
C PRO A 12 -1.45 -18.42 20.51
N GLU A 13 -0.15 -18.63 20.73
CA GLU A 13 0.89 -17.81 20.11
C GLU A 13 0.97 -18.04 18.61
N ILE A 14 1.37 -16.98 17.87
CA ILE A 14 1.49 -16.98 16.41
C ILE A 14 2.97 -16.94 16.00
N ALA A 15 3.35 -17.81 15.06
CA ALA A 15 4.73 -17.99 14.63
C ALA A 15 5.32 -16.85 13.79
N GLU A 16 4.50 -15.94 13.24
CA GLU A 16 4.93 -14.94 12.23
C GLU A 16 6.06 -14.00 12.65
N ALA A 17 6.28 -13.82 13.94
CA ALA A 17 7.28 -12.89 14.44
C ALA A 17 8.61 -13.54 14.84
N ASN A 18 8.72 -14.87 14.87
CA ASN A 18 9.86 -15.55 15.44
C ASN A 18 10.41 -16.64 14.51
N VAL A 19 10.99 -16.23 13.38
CA VAL A 19 11.58 -17.14 12.40
C VAL A 19 13.13 -17.16 12.44
N ASP A 20 13.76 -16.42 13.34
CA ASP A 20 15.22 -16.32 13.38
C ASP A 20 15.88 -17.65 13.77
N GLU A 21 15.25 -18.46 14.63
CA GLU A 21 15.73 -19.80 14.98
C GLU A 21 15.52 -20.76 13.82
N TRP A 22 14.33 -20.76 13.21
CA TRP A 22 14.06 -21.52 12.00
C TRP A 22 15.11 -21.27 10.91
N ASN A 23 15.40 -20.00 10.63
CA ASN A 23 16.35 -19.61 9.58
C ASN A 23 17.79 -20.05 9.88
N ARG A 24 18.15 -20.12 11.15
CA ARG A 24 19.46 -20.60 11.60
C ARG A 24 19.63 -22.10 11.36
N ASP A 25 18.58 -22.86 11.68
CA ASP A 25 18.59 -24.32 11.58
C ASP A 25 18.27 -24.81 10.16
N ASN A 26 17.62 -23.99 9.34
CA ASN A 26 17.19 -24.30 7.98
C ASN A 26 17.60 -23.21 6.98
N PRO A 27 18.89 -22.92 6.76
CA PRO A 27 19.32 -21.79 5.93
C PRO A 27 18.88 -21.87 4.46
N SER A 28 18.72 -23.07 3.90
CA SER A 28 18.19 -23.27 2.54
C SER A 28 16.67 -23.10 2.42
N LEU A 29 15.97 -23.09 3.54
CA LEU A 29 14.51 -22.93 3.67
C LEU A 29 14.19 -21.67 4.48
N ALA A 30 15.10 -20.72 4.49
CA ALA A 30 14.95 -19.50 5.26
C ALA A 30 13.73 -18.71 4.80
N ILE A 31 13.03 -18.09 5.76
CA ILE A 31 11.81 -17.30 5.60
C ILE A 31 12.11 -15.85 5.99
N THR A 32 11.56 -14.91 5.27
CA THR A 32 11.74 -13.47 5.57
C THR A 32 10.92 -13.07 6.80
N PRO A 33 11.55 -12.62 7.91
CA PRO A 33 10.84 -12.18 9.10
C PRO A 33 9.98 -10.95 8.84
N VAL A 34 8.69 -10.97 9.27
CA VAL A 34 7.75 -9.84 9.14
C VAL A 34 8.29 -8.54 9.75
N ARG A 35 9.11 -8.62 10.80
CA ARG A 35 9.76 -7.45 11.44
C ARG A 35 10.72 -6.69 10.52
N LYS A 36 11.34 -7.35 9.53
CA LYS A 36 12.21 -6.68 8.54
C LYS A 36 11.42 -5.87 7.53
N GLN A 37 10.19 -6.29 7.21
CA GLN A 37 9.29 -5.57 6.32
C GLN A 37 8.76 -4.27 6.94
N GLY A 38 8.67 -4.15 8.26
CA GLY A 38 8.11 -2.99 8.97
C GLY A 38 9.12 -1.89 9.36
N LYS A 39 10.44 -2.11 9.20
CA LYS A 39 11.49 -1.15 9.59
C LYS A 39 12.03 -0.29 8.45
N LEU A 40 11.66 -0.61 7.22
CA LEU A 40 12.11 0.16 6.07
C LEU A 40 11.34 1.48 6.01
N ASP A 41 12.06 2.58 6.07
CA ASP A 41 11.52 3.91 5.77
C ASP A 41 10.79 3.82 4.43
N GLY A 42 9.67 4.56 4.26
CA GLY A 42 8.76 4.46 3.11
C GLY A 42 9.40 4.47 1.71
N GLU A 43 10.72 4.68 1.62
CA GLU A 43 11.53 4.55 0.40
C GLU A 43 11.82 3.09 0.04
N ALA A 44 12.08 2.23 1.02
CA ALA A 44 12.45 0.84 0.82
C ALA A 44 11.24 -0.08 0.57
N ALA A 45 10.06 0.28 1.06
CA ALA A 45 8.85 -0.55 0.90
C ALA A 45 8.40 -0.74 -0.56
N VAL A 46 8.91 0.04 -1.51
CA VAL A 46 8.66 -0.14 -2.95
C VAL A 46 9.81 -0.90 -3.63
N GLU A 47 10.99 -0.92 -3.03
CA GLU A 47 12.17 -1.61 -3.55
C GLU A 47 12.21 -3.09 -3.13
N ASP A 48 11.59 -3.45 -1.99
CA ASP A 48 11.78 -4.76 -1.36
C ASP A 48 10.85 -5.88 -1.83
N ASP A 49 9.83 -5.60 -2.64
CA ASP A 49 8.98 -6.69 -3.17
C ASP A 49 9.69 -7.59 -4.21
N ALA A 50 10.97 -7.34 -4.53
CA ALA A 50 11.68 -8.07 -5.59
C ALA A 50 13.00 -8.76 -5.17
N ASP A 51 13.62 -8.40 -4.04
CA ASP A 51 15.01 -8.81 -3.76
C ASP A 51 15.25 -9.52 -2.41
N THR A 52 14.21 -9.86 -1.65
CA THR A 52 14.36 -10.57 -0.36
C THR A 52 13.66 -11.92 -0.28
N ASP A 53 13.18 -12.44 -1.43
CA ASP A 53 12.56 -13.76 -1.46
C ASP A 53 13.59 -14.83 -1.13
N GLN A 54 13.49 -15.42 0.07
CA GLN A 54 14.30 -16.54 0.49
C GLN A 54 13.61 -17.83 0.04
N GLY A 55 14.38 -18.89 -0.18
CA GLY A 55 13.83 -20.16 -0.70
C GLY A 55 12.67 -20.75 0.11
N GLY A 56 12.55 -20.40 1.40
CA GLY A 56 11.44 -20.77 2.25
C GLY A 56 10.15 -19.97 2.03
N ASP A 57 10.24 -18.73 1.55
CA ASP A 57 9.07 -17.87 1.35
C ASP A 57 8.14 -18.44 0.29
N GLU A 58 8.66 -18.88 -0.86
CA GLU A 58 7.89 -19.54 -1.91
C GLU A 58 7.20 -20.83 -1.42
N LEU A 59 7.92 -21.64 -0.64
CA LEU A 59 7.37 -22.88 -0.09
C LEU A 59 6.29 -22.60 0.95
N LEU A 60 6.46 -21.60 1.81
CA LEU A 60 5.47 -21.18 2.79
C LEU A 60 4.19 -20.63 2.12
N GLU A 61 4.32 -19.83 1.08
CA GLU A 61 3.21 -19.33 0.29
C GLU A 61 2.45 -20.48 -0.39
N ARG A 62 3.18 -21.42 -1.04
CA ARG A 62 2.58 -22.61 -1.66
C ARG A 62 1.90 -23.50 -0.61
N LEU A 63 2.52 -23.72 0.55
CA LEU A 63 1.93 -24.49 1.64
C LEU A 63 0.60 -23.86 2.10
N SER A 64 0.61 -22.57 2.39
CA SER A 64 -0.58 -21.82 2.79
C SER A 64 -1.69 -21.90 1.74
N ARG A 65 -1.34 -21.79 0.46
CA ARG A 65 -2.28 -21.89 -0.66
C ARG A 65 -2.88 -23.30 -0.79
N TYR A 66 -2.05 -24.36 -0.75
CA TYR A 66 -2.53 -25.75 -0.88
C TYR A 66 -3.45 -26.14 0.28
N ARG A 67 -3.10 -25.72 1.50
CA ARG A 67 -3.96 -25.89 2.68
C ARG A 67 -5.25 -25.06 2.55
N GLY A 68 -5.15 -23.80 2.15
CA GLY A 68 -6.30 -22.92 1.94
C GLY A 68 -7.30 -23.42 0.90
N LEU A 69 -6.82 -24.12 -0.15
CA LEU A 69 -7.63 -24.80 -1.17
C LEU A 69 -8.18 -26.16 -0.71
N VAL A 70 -7.74 -26.66 0.45
CA VAL A 70 -8.09 -27.97 0.99
C VAL A 70 -7.72 -29.09 0.00
N LEU A 71 -6.55 -28.99 -0.63
CA LEU A 71 -6.09 -29.99 -1.59
C LEU A 71 -5.63 -31.26 -0.89
N PRO A 72 -5.98 -32.46 -1.41
CA PRO A 72 -5.50 -33.72 -0.89
C PRO A 72 -3.97 -33.81 -0.90
N ARG A 73 -3.34 -34.23 0.21
CA ARG A 73 -1.87 -34.32 0.33
C ARG A 73 -1.21 -35.28 -0.68
N GLN A 74 -1.95 -36.29 -1.15
CA GLN A 74 -1.45 -37.25 -2.14
C GLN A 74 -1.01 -36.62 -3.48
N GLY A 75 -1.48 -35.43 -3.80
CA GLY A 75 -1.08 -34.66 -5.00
C GLY A 75 -0.04 -33.58 -4.76
N TRP A 76 0.52 -33.46 -3.56
CA TRP A 76 1.50 -32.41 -3.26
C TRP A 76 2.89 -32.80 -3.74
N PRO A 77 3.72 -31.84 -4.22
CA PRO A 77 5.11 -32.07 -4.52
C PRO A 77 5.90 -32.53 -3.29
N GLU A 78 6.86 -33.43 -3.47
CA GLU A 78 7.68 -33.99 -2.38
C GLU A 78 8.41 -32.88 -1.60
N THR A 79 8.96 -31.89 -2.31
CA THR A 79 9.62 -30.74 -1.68
C THR A 79 8.69 -29.94 -0.76
N LEU A 80 7.42 -29.86 -1.11
CA LEU A 80 6.42 -29.17 -0.29
C LEU A 80 6.01 -29.99 0.93
N LEU A 81 5.92 -31.32 0.79
CA LEU A 81 5.65 -32.23 1.91
C LEU A 81 6.80 -32.23 2.93
N ASP A 82 8.05 -32.21 2.46
CA ASP A 82 9.23 -32.10 3.33
C ASP A 82 9.26 -30.78 4.09
N PHE A 83 8.95 -29.68 3.39
CA PHE A 83 8.84 -28.37 4.02
C PHE A 83 7.70 -28.33 5.06
N GLU A 84 6.50 -28.83 4.71
CA GLU A 84 5.35 -28.92 5.64
C GLU A 84 5.72 -29.68 6.91
N LYS A 85 6.39 -30.83 6.76
CA LYS A 85 6.79 -31.67 7.91
C LYS A 85 7.72 -30.91 8.87
N LYS A 86 8.79 -30.30 8.34
CA LYS A 86 9.76 -29.54 9.13
C LYS A 86 9.14 -28.30 9.77
N TRP A 87 8.36 -27.53 8.99
CA TRP A 87 7.69 -26.33 9.48
C TRP A 87 6.67 -26.62 10.57
N THR A 88 5.89 -27.69 10.41
CA THR A 88 4.92 -28.14 11.41
C THR A 88 5.60 -28.62 12.68
N GLN A 89 6.70 -29.39 12.56
CA GLN A 89 7.49 -29.85 13.71
C GLN A 89 8.05 -28.66 14.48
N TYR A 90 8.69 -27.69 13.80
CA TYR A 90 9.21 -26.46 14.41
C TYR A 90 8.13 -25.72 15.20
N LYS A 91 6.94 -25.53 14.61
CA LYS A 91 5.85 -24.84 15.29
C LYS A 91 5.36 -25.63 16.53
N GLN A 92 5.26 -26.95 16.44
CA GLN A 92 4.86 -27.79 17.56
C GLN A 92 5.86 -27.75 18.73
N GLU A 93 7.16 -27.83 18.44
CA GLU A 93 8.22 -27.78 19.43
C GLU A 93 8.27 -26.43 20.16
N ASN A 94 7.89 -25.36 19.50
CA ASN A 94 7.88 -24.00 20.05
C ASN A 94 6.51 -23.51 20.51
N GLY A 95 5.44 -24.35 20.47
CA GLY A 95 4.09 -23.98 20.86
C GLY A 95 3.46 -22.88 19.99
N LEU A 96 3.82 -22.83 18.69
CA LEU A 96 3.43 -21.76 17.76
C LEU A 96 2.36 -22.22 16.78
N LEU A 97 1.53 -21.27 16.34
CA LEU A 97 0.57 -21.42 15.25
C LEU A 97 0.73 -20.27 14.25
N ASP A 98 0.70 -20.60 12.96
CA ASP A 98 0.51 -19.59 11.93
C ASP A 98 -0.99 -19.33 11.68
N PHE A 99 -1.31 -18.30 10.86
CA PHE A 99 -2.70 -17.94 10.55
C PHE A 99 -3.47 -19.08 9.87
N THR A 100 -2.80 -19.91 9.08
CA THR A 100 -3.42 -21.08 8.44
C THR A 100 -3.77 -22.15 9.48
N ASP A 101 -2.88 -22.36 10.47
CA ASP A 101 -3.15 -23.28 11.57
C ASP A 101 -4.35 -22.84 12.41
N LEU A 102 -4.47 -21.54 12.68
CA LEU A 102 -5.62 -20.98 13.41
C LEU A 102 -6.95 -21.34 12.72
N ILE A 103 -7.02 -21.11 11.40
CA ILE A 103 -8.23 -21.40 10.62
C ILE A 103 -8.50 -22.91 10.59
N GLU A 104 -7.48 -23.71 10.29
CA GLU A 104 -7.62 -25.17 10.18
C GLU A 104 -8.02 -25.81 11.53
N THR A 105 -7.42 -25.36 12.63
CA THR A 105 -7.73 -25.85 13.97
C THR A 105 -9.14 -25.46 14.38
N CYS A 106 -9.58 -24.24 14.08
CA CYS A 106 -10.95 -23.81 14.30
C CYS A 106 -11.94 -24.62 13.45
N LEU A 107 -11.64 -24.84 12.18
CA LEU A 107 -12.49 -25.65 11.30
C LEU A 107 -12.68 -27.07 11.85
N ARG A 108 -11.63 -27.66 12.43
CA ARG A 108 -11.73 -29.00 13.03
C ARG A 108 -12.46 -29.01 14.38
N ASN A 109 -12.13 -28.11 15.28
CA ASN A 109 -12.44 -28.22 16.70
C ASN A 109 -13.55 -27.29 17.21
N VAL A 110 -13.85 -26.21 16.47
CA VAL A 110 -14.81 -25.18 16.93
C VAL A 110 -16.09 -25.24 16.11
N ALA A 111 -17.15 -25.74 16.74
CA ALA A 111 -18.45 -25.94 16.07
C ALA A 111 -19.27 -24.65 15.96
N VAL A 112 -19.09 -23.70 16.89
CA VAL A 112 -19.89 -22.49 17.02
C VAL A 112 -18.96 -21.27 17.03
N ALA A 113 -19.35 -20.20 16.35
CA ALA A 113 -18.60 -18.95 16.38
C ALA A 113 -18.49 -18.39 17.81
N PRO A 114 -17.40 -17.67 18.15
CA PRO A 114 -17.26 -17.03 19.45
C PRO A 114 -18.49 -16.19 19.81
N ASN A 115 -18.94 -16.30 21.06
CA ASN A 115 -20.14 -15.66 21.61
C ASN A 115 -21.48 -16.13 20.99
N ALA A 116 -21.49 -17.21 20.21
CA ALA A 116 -22.68 -17.79 19.59
C ALA A 116 -23.64 -16.74 18.99
N PRO A 117 -23.17 -15.93 17.99
CA PRO A 117 -23.95 -14.83 17.46
C PRO A 117 -25.20 -15.34 16.74
N ALA A 118 -26.32 -14.64 16.91
CA ALA A 118 -27.56 -14.96 16.20
C ALA A 118 -27.47 -14.64 14.68
N VAL A 119 -26.61 -13.69 14.28
CA VAL A 119 -26.41 -13.28 12.88
C VAL A 119 -24.93 -13.29 12.57
N ILE A 120 -24.56 -13.87 11.43
CA ILE A 120 -23.20 -13.83 10.88
C ILE A 120 -23.24 -13.19 9.51
N PHE A 121 -22.40 -12.16 9.31
CA PHE A 121 -22.12 -11.54 8.01
C PHE A 121 -20.73 -11.92 7.55
N ALA A 122 -20.62 -12.49 6.34
CA ALA A 122 -19.37 -12.70 5.64
C ALA A 122 -19.30 -11.72 4.46
N ASP A 123 -18.64 -10.59 4.68
CA ASP A 123 -18.42 -9.57 3.64
C ASP A 123 -17.12 -9.85 2.87
N GLU A 124 -17.05 -9.39 1.61
CA GLU A 124 -15.95 -9.68 0.67
C GLU A 124 -15.63 -11.19 0.57
N ALA A 125 -16.66 -12.04 0.62
CA ALA A 125 -16.50 -13.49 0.75
C ALA A 125 -15.77 -14.12 -0.45
N GLN A 126 -15.74 -13.47 -1.62
CA GLN A 126 -14.95 -13.90 -2.78
C GLN A 126 -13.43 -13.84 -2.53
N ASP A 127 -12.97 -13.15 -1.49
CA ASP A 127 -11.55 -13.10 -1.11
C ASP A 127 -11.14 -14.19 -0.12
N LEU A 128 -12.12 -14.92 0.40
CA LEU A 128 -11.87 -16.04 1.29
C LEU A 128 -11.47 -17.27 0.47
N ASN A 129 -10.44 -17.99 0.94
CA ASN A 129 -10.12 -19.29 0.36
C ASN A 129 -11.13 -20.37 0.83
N ARG A 130 -11.05 -21.56 0.21
CA ARG A 130 -12.01 -22.65 0.47
C ARG A 130 -12.06 -23.04 1.96
N MET A 131 -10.91 -23.10 2.63
CA MET A 131 -10.87 -23.47 4.06
C MET A 131 -11.54 -22.39 4.93
N GLN A 132 -11.30 -21.13 4.65
CA GLN A 132 -11.92 -20.00 5.36
C GLN A 132 -13.44 -19.97 5.14
N LEU A 133 -13.88 -20.15 3.90
CA LEU A 133 -15.32 -20.25 3.58
C LEU A 133 -15.97 -21.44 4.28
N SER A 134 -15.30 -22.59 4.33
CA SER A 134 -15.81 -23.78 5.04
C SER A 134 -16.00 -23.51 6.52
N LEU A 135 -15.06 -22.80 7.15
CA LEU A 135 -15.18 -22.41 8.56
C LEU A 135 -16.36 -21.46 8.80
N VAL A 136 -16.47 -20.40 7.99
CA VAL A 136 -17.54 -19.41 8.14
C VAL A 136 -18.91 -20.05 7.89
N ARG A 137 -19.04 -20.94 6.90
CA ARG A 137 -20.26 -21.71 6.62
C ARG A 137 -20.61 -22.63 7.77
N LYS A 138 -19.65 -23.38 8.32
CA LYS A 138 -19.86 -24.24 9.52
C LYS A 138 -20.40 -23.43 10.70
N TRP A 139 -19.89 -22.24 10.93
CA TRP A 139 -20.40 -21.34 11.96
C TRP A 139 -21.78 -20.78 11.61
N GLY A 140 -22.00 -20.48 10.31
CA GLY A 140 -23.28 -20.00 9.79
C GLY A 140 -24.43 -20.99 9.99
N GLU A 141 -24.19 -22.30 9.92
CA GLU A 141 -25.18 -23.35 10.18
C GLU A 141 -25.76 -23.30 11.62
N ARG A 142 -25.06 -22.64 12.54
CA ARG A 142 -25.47 -22.50 13.96
C ARG A 142 -26.04 -21.11 14.25
N ALA A 143 -26.04 -20.20 13.31
CA ALA A 143 -26.64 -18.87 13.43
C ALA A 143 -28.13 -18.89 12.96
N ASN A 144 -28.94 -17.95 13.43
CA ASN A 144 -30.30 -17.79 12.93
C ASN A 144 -30.32 -17.24 11.51
N TYR A 145 -29.35 -16.35 11.21
CA TYR A 145 -29.15 -15.79 9.89
C TYR A 145 -27.66 -15.83 9.51
N PHE A 146 -27.39 -16.37 8.34
CA PHE A 146 -26.07 -16.35 7.74
C PHE A 146 -26.13 -15.61 6.38
N ILE A 147 -25.48 -14.46 6.30
CA ILE A 147 -25.50 -13.59 5.14
C ILE A 147 -24.11 -13.54 4.57
N VAL A 148 -23.99 -13.90 3.29
CA VAL A 148 -22.73 -13.88 2.53
C VAL A 148 -22.82 -12.79 1.48
N ALA A 149 -21.96 -11.80 1.56
CA ALA A 149 -21.85 -10.71 0.59
C ALA A 149 -20.53 -10.79 -0.17
N GLY A 150 -20.55 -10.49 -1.46
CA GLY A 150 -19.37 -10.50 -2.29
C GLY A 150 -19.64 -10.28 -3.77
N ASP A 151 -18.59 -10.15 -4.54
CA ASP A 151 -18.63 -10.00 -5.99
C ASP A 151 -17.59 -10.92 -6.63
N ASP A 152 -18.03 -12.01 -7.28
CA ASP A 152 -17.17 -12.98 -7.94
C ASP A 152 -16.30 -12.37 -9.05
N ASP A 153 -16.76 -11.27 -9.68
CA ASP A 153 -15.97 -10.52 -10.65
C ASP A 153 -14.79 -9.76 -10.02
N GLN A 154 -14.77 -9.62 -8.69
CA GLN A 154 -13.69 -8.98 -7.93
C GLN A 154 -12.79 -9.98 -7.19
N THR A 155 -12.84 -11.28 -7.54
CA THR A 155 -11.91 -12.29 -6.99
C THR A 155 -10.52 -12.11 -7.61
N ILE A 156 -9.64 -11.40 -6.92
CA ILE A 156 -8.27 -11.10 -7.38
C ILE A 156 -7.17 -11.68 -6.50
N PHE A 157 -7.49 -12.26 -5.34
CA PHE A 157 -6.52 -12.87 -4.43
C PHE A 157 -6.34 -14.39 -4.66
N SER A 158 -6.28 -14.82 -5.93
CA SER A 158 -6.10 -16.24 -6.27
C SER A 158 -4.79 -16.84 -5.76
N PHE A 159 -3.76 -16.03 -5.52
CA PHE A 159 -2.50 -16.46 -4.92
C PHE A 159 -2.67 -16.90 -3.44
N THR A 160 -3.66 -16.39 -2.70
CA THR A 160 -4.00 -16.87 -1.35
C THR A 160 -4.90 -18.10 -1.34
N GLY A 161 -5.30 -18.60 -2.51
CA GLY A 161 -6.25 -19.70 -2.67
C GLY A 161 -7.71 -19.25 -2.73
N ALA A 162 -8.00 -17.96 -2.85
CA ALA A 162 -9.34 -17.47 -3.16
C ALA A 162 -9.73 -17.86 -4.60
N THR A 163 -10.93 -18.39 -4.77
CA THR A 163 -11.44 -18.78 -6.09
C THR A 163 -12.92 -18.43 -6.21
N PRO A 164 -13.39 -18.01 -7.40
CA PRO A 164 -14.82 -17.77 -7.61
C PRO A 164 -15.69 -19.00 -7.31
N GLU A 165 -15.18 -20.18 -7.65
CA GLU A 165 -15.86 -21.45 -7.39
C GLU A 165 -16.11 -21.66 -5.91
N ALA A 166 -15.13 -21.34 -5.05
CA ALA A 166 -15.29 -21.49 -3.62
C ALA A 166 -16.39 -20.55 -3.06
N PHE A 167 -16.55 -19.37 -3.64
CA PHE A 167 -17.61 -18.43 -3.29
C PHE A 167 -18.97 -18.80 -3.86
N LEU A 168 -19.01 -19.26 -5.12
CA LEU A 168 -20.24 -19.58 -5.84
C LEU A 168 -20.82 -20.96 -5.50
N ASP A 169 -20.01 -21.88 -4.97
CA ASP A 169 -20.42 -23.24 -4.60
C ASP A 169 -20.60 -23.38 -3.06
N PRO A 170 -21.66 -24.05 -2.56
CA PRO A 170 -22.80 -24.53 -3.32
C PRO A 170 -23.66 -23.38 -3.86
N ASP A 171 -24.43 -23.68 -4.90
CA ASP A 171 -25.36 -22.70 -5.45
C ASP A 171 -26.45 -22.35 -4.44
N ILE A 172 -26.67 -21.06 -4.26
CA ILE A 172 -27.69 -20.54 -3.36
C ILE A 172 -29.00 -20.38 -4.18
N PRO A 173 -30.16 -20.85 -3.68
CA PRO A 173 -31.43 -20.66 -4.33
C PRO A 173 -31.73 -19.18 -4.66
N ASP A 174 -32.39 -18.93 -5.79
CA ASP A 174 -32.58 -17.55 -6.29
C ASP A 174 -33.42 -16.68 -5.35
N ASP A 175 -34.35 -17.27 -4.59
CA ASP A 175 -35.15 -16.62 -3.56
C ASP A 175 -34.32 -16.18 -2.33
N HIS A 176 -33.14 -16.72 -2.18
CA HIS A 176 -32.15 -16.34 -1.17
C HIS A 176 -31.03 -15.46 -1.71
N LYS A 177 -31.07 -15.08 -3.00
CA LYS A 177 -30.07 -14.21 -3.63
C LYS A 177 -30.59 -12.80 -3.83
N ILE A 178 -29.81 -11.81 -3.44
CA ILE A 178 -30.08 -10.39 -3.75
C ILE A 178 -28.90 -9.86 -4.56
N VAL A 179 -29.18 -9.41 -5.78
CA VAL A 179 -28.18 -8.79 -6.64
C VAL A 179 -28.30 -7.27 -6.55
N LEU A 180 -27.26 -6.61 -6.00
CA LEU A 180 -27.17 -5.16 -5.98
C LEU A 180 -26.70 -4.66 -7.35
N LYS A 181 -27.64 -4.19 -8.17
CA LYS A 181 -27.40 -3.87 -9.58
C LYS A 181 -26.74 -2.51 -9.79
N GLN A 182 -27.05 -1.52 -8.94
CA GLN A 182 -26.68 -0.14 -9.16
C GLN A 182 -25.26 0.19 -8.66
N SER A 183 -24.42 0.67 -9.56
CA SER A 183 -23.15 1.30 -9.18
C SER A 183 -23.35 2.80 -8.88
N TYR A 184 -22.77 3.24 -7.77
CA TYR A 184 -22.70 4.66 -7.40
C TYR A 184 -21.31 5.25 -7.67
N ARG A 185 -20.40 4.45 -8.24
CA ARG A 185 -19.02 4.85 -8.56
C ARG A 185 -18.74 4.91 -10.04
N VAL A 186 -19.05 3.85 -10.78
CA VAL A 186 -18.57 3.65 -12.14
C VAL A 186 -19.45 4.39 -13.16
N PRO A 187 -18.92 5.35 -13.94
CA PRO A 187 -19.70 6.10 -14.94
C PRO A 187 -19.87 5.27 -16.24
N ARG A 188 -20.80 5.67 -17.10
CA ARG A 188 -21.25 4.91 -18.27
C ARG A 188 -20.13 4.48 -19.22
N ALA A 189 -19.19 5.38 -19.54
CA ALA A 189 -18.12 5.05 -20.49
C ALA A 189 -17.15 3.98 -19.91
N VAL A 190 -16.81 4.10 -18.63
CA VAL A 190 -15.95 3.16 -17.92
C VAL A 190 -16.69 1.83 -17.70
N HIS A 191 -17.99 1.89 -17.40
CA HIS A 191 -18.82 0.71 -17.22
C HIS A 191 -18.85 -0.14 -18.51
N ARG A 192 -19.13 0.44 -19.68
CA ARG A 192 -19.10 -0.29 -20.97
C ARG A 192 -17.78 -1.00 -21.19
N PHE A 193 -16.67 -0.33 -20.95
CA PHE A 193 -15.33 -0.94 -21.05
C PHE A 193 -15.15 -2.10 -20.07
N ALA A 194 -15.54 -1.90 -18.81
CA ALA A 194 -15.42 -2.92 -17.78
C ALA A 194 -16.32 -4.14 -18.06
N GLU A 195 -17.53 -3.94 -18.58
CA GLU A 195 -18.43 -4.98 -19.03
C GLU A 195 -17.82 -5.80 -20.17
N ASP A 196 -17.27 -5.14 -21.21
CA ASP A 196 -16.62 -5.82 -22.33
C ASP A 196 -15.40 -6.64 -21.87
N LEU A 197 -14.70 -6.17 -20.84
CA LEU A 197 -13.58 -6.88 -20.27
C LEU A 197 -14.03 -8.11 -19.49
N ILE A 198 -14.99 -7.95 -18.57
CA ILE A 198 -15.39 -9.03 -17.65
C ILE A 198 -16.19 -10.12 -18.34
N ARG A 199 -16.88 -9.84 -19.46
CA ARG A 199 -17.57 -10.84 -20.29
C ARG A 199 -16.65 -11.91 -20.88
N ARG A 200 -15.33 -11.67 -20.90
CA ARG A 200 -14.33 -12.63 -21.38
C ARG A 200 -13.99 -13.71 -20.35
N VAL A 201 -14.47 -13.56 -19.12
CA VAL A 201 -14.29 -14.53 -18.03
C VAL A 201 -15.16 -15.75 -18.28
N SER A 202 -14.59 -16.95 -18.15
CA SER A 202 -15.26 -18.21 -18.49
C SER A 202 -16.34 -18.61 -17.46
N ARG A 203 -16.16 -18.29 -16.19
CA ARG A 203 -17.12 -18.61 -15.11
C ARG A 203 -17.38 -17.39 -14.23
N ARG A 204 -18.61 -16.92 -14.21
CA ARG A 204 -19.09 -15.82 -13.37
C ARG A 204 -20.58 -15.97 -13.08
N GLN A 205 -21.05 -15.37 -12.00
CA GLN A 205 -22.47 -15.23 -11.71
C GLN A 205 -23.09 -14.26 -12.73
N PRO A 206 -24.11 -14.66 -13.49
CA PRO A 206 -24.87 -13.74 -14.33
C PRO A 206 -25.52 -12.66 -13.46
N LYS A 207 -25.24 -11.42 -13.77
CA LYS A 207 -25.82 -10.28 -13.04
C LYS A 207 -25.92 -9.08 -13.95
N GLU A 208 -26.99 -8.30 -13.76
CA GLU A 208 -27.11 -7.00 -14.34
C GLU A 208 -26.33 -6.00 -13.47
N TYR A 209 -25.51 -5.15 -14.10
CA TYR A 209 -24.74 -4.12 -13.43
C TYR A 209 -24.98 -2.80 -14.12
N LEU A 210 -25.55 -1.82 -13.41
CA LEU A 210 -25.94 -0.54 -13.94
C LEU A 210 -24.94 0.55 -13.54
N PRO A 211 -24.47 1.37 -14.48
CA PRO A 211 -23.57 2.47 -14.19
C PRO A 211 -24.32 3.59 -13.41
N ARG A 212 -23.56 4.47 -12.79
CA ARG A 212 -24.12 5.75 -12.34
C ARG A 212 -24.52 6.63 -13.56
N PRO A 213 -25.39 7.65 -13.36
CA PRO A 213 -25.99 8.39 -14.49
C PRO A 213 -25.02 9.25 -15.30
N GLU A 214 -23.85 9.60 -14.77
CA GLU A 214 -22.85 10.40 -15.47
C GLU A 214 -22.11 9.59 -16.54
N ASP A 215 -21.77 10.27 -17.64
CA ASP A 215 -21.11 9.61 -18.77
C ASP A 215 -19.68 9.19 -18.44
N GLY A 216 -18.93 10.05 -17.73
CA GLY A 216 -17.52 9.84 -17.50
C GLY A 216 -16.70 9.85 -18.79
N VAL A 217 -15.42 9.55 -18.69
CA VAL A 217 -14.53 9.52 -19.84
C VAL A 217 -13.65 8.27 -19.82
N LEU A 218 -13.62 7.57 -20.94
CA LEU A 218 -12.61 6.56 -21.24
C LEU A 218 -11.69 7.11 -22.31
N ASP A 219 -10.40 7.16 -22.05
CA ASP A 219 -9.42 7.69 -22.98
C ASP A 219 -8.19 6.77 -23.08
N ARG A 220 -7.48 6.84 -24.20
CA ARG A 220 -6.25 6.10 -24.44
C ARG A 220 -5.06 7.04 -24.40
N PHE A 221 -4.18 6.84 -23.41
CA PHE A 221 -2.97 7.64 -23.27
C PHE A 221 -1.87 7.06 -24.15
N SER A 222 -1.84 7.44 -25.43
CA SER A 222 -1.01 6.82 -26.46
C SER A 222 0.47 7.22 -26.40
N ARG A 223 0.82 8.31 -25.69
CA ARG A 223 2.18 8.87 -25.67
C ARG A 223 3.12 8.15 -24.74
N ASP A 224 2.66 7.84 -23.53
CA ASP A 224 3.47 7.34 -22.42
C ASP A 224 2.91 6.07 -21.83
N GLY A 225 3.81 5.17 -21.42
CA GLY A 225 3.54 4.01 -20.59
C GLY A 225 4.28 4.13 -19.25
N TYR A 226 4.37 3.01 -18.51
CA TYR A 226 4.97 3.04 -17.17
C TYR A 226 6.45 3.37 -17.13
N LYS A 227 7.20 3.15 -18.23
CA LYS A 227 8.63 3.48 -18.31
C LYS A 227 8.90 4.95 -18.57
N ARG A 228 7.95 5.67 -19.18
CA ARG A 228 8.07 7.08 -19.56
C ARG A 228 6.83 7.84 -19.11
N THR A 229 6.82 8.28 -17.85
CA THR A 229 5.67 8.99 -17.28
C THR A 229 5.87 10.50 -17.19
N GLU A 230 7.12 10.97 -17.35
CA GLU A 230 7.51 12.37 -17.14
C GLU A 230 7.00 13.32 -18.21
N THR A 231 6.85 12.86 -19.47
CA THR A 231 6.60 13.73 -20.61
C THR A 231 5.14 14.10 -20.79
N ALA A 232 4.22 13.23 -20.46
CA ALA A 232 2.81 13.48 -20.65
C ALA A 232 1.92 13.07 -19.45
N ILE A 233 2.12 11.89 -18.87
CA ILE A 233 1.25 11.36 -17.80
C ILE A 233 1.31 12.26 -16.55
N ILE A 234 2.50 12.60 -16.06
CA ILE A 234 2.62 13.42 -14.85
C ILE A 234 2.14 14.85 -15.07
N PRO A 235 2.50 15.56 -16.16
CA PRO A 235 1.94 16.88 -16.46
C PRO A 235 0.41 16.88 -16.57
N ASP A 236 -0.19 15.83 -17.13
CA ASP A 236 -1.65 15.70 -17.20
C ASP A 236 -2.26 15.45 -15.80
N ALA A 237 -1.68 14.55 -15.03
CA ALA A 237 -2.10 14.27 -13.65
C ALA A 237 -2.03 15.54 -12.76
N ILE A 238 -0.99 16.38 -12.93
CA ILE A 238 -0.86 17.65 -12.19
C ILE A 238 -2.05 18.56 -12.50
N LYS A 239 -2.49 18.66 -13.76
CA LYS A 239 -3.69 19.46 -14.09
C LYS A 239 -4.93 19.00 -13.35
N HIS A 240 -5.12 17.70 -13.22
CA HIS A 240 -6.23 17.15 -12.46
C HIS A 240 -6.11 17.44 -10.96
N ILE A 241 -4.90 17.31 -10.40
CA ILE A 241 -4.62 17.63 -8.99
C ILE A 241 -4.90 19.11 -8.71
N ASP A 242 -4.49 20.02 -9.60
CA ASP A 242 -4.68 21.46 -9.48
C ASP A 242 -6.17 21.84 -9.57
N GLN A 243 -7.00 21.00 -10.22
CA GLN A 243 -8.46 21.09 -10.22
C GLN A 243 -9.10 20.48 -8.96
N GLY A 244 -8.33 20.04 -7.99
CA GLY A 244 -8.80 19.45 -6.75
C GLY A 244 -9.17 17.97 -6.84
N LYS A 245 -8.92 17.28 -7.96
CA LYS A 245 -9.26 15.88 -8.17
C LYS A 245 -8.25 14.93 -7.51
N THR A 246 -8.72 13.76 -7.16
CA THR A 246 -7.89 12.62 -6.76
C THR A 246 -7.42 11.85 -8.00
N VAL A 247 -6.17 11.41 -7.99
CA VAL A 247 -5.54 10.67 -9.09
C VAL A 247 -5.00 9.36 -8.59
N MET A 248 -5.22 8.28 -9.33
CA MET A 248 -4.73 6.95 -8.98
C MET A 248 -3.94 6.35 -10.15
N PHE A 249 -2.72 5.87 -9.85
CA PHE A 249 -1.88 5.15 -10.81
C PHE A 249 -1.84 3.68 -10.46
N LEU A 250 -2.23 2.82 -11.41
CA LEU A 250 -2.40 1.40 -11.21
C LEU A 250 -1.58 0.57 -12.19
N ALA A 251 -0.85 -0.40 -11.65
CA ALA A 251 -0.15 -1.42 -12.42
C ALA A 251 -0.45 -2.82 -11.86
N SER A 252 -0.17 -3.85 -12.64
CA SER A 252 -0.28 -5.24 -12.20
C SER A 252 0.80 -5.60 -11.17
N CYS A 253 2.00 -4.99 -11.25
CA CYS A 253 3.16 -5.27 -10.41
C CYS A 253 3.81 -3.99 -9.88
N SER A 254 4.42 -4.07 -8.69
CA SER A 254 5.05 -2.95 -8.00
C SER A 254 6.26 -2.37 -8.75
N TYR A 255 7.10 -3.21 -9.36
CA TYR A 255 8.28 -2.76 -10.10
C TYR A 255 7.95 -1.81 -11.27
N MET A 256 6.75 -1.94 -11.86
CA MET A 256 6.28 -1.05 -12.94
C MET A 256 6.01 0.37 -12.44
N LEU A 257 5.79 0.54 -11.14
CA LEU A 257 5.53 1.84 -10.51
C LEU A 257 6.81 2.60 -10.15
N ARG A 258 7.98 1.94 -10.15
CA ARG A 258 9.26 2.58 -9.78
C ARG A 258 9.60 3.81 -10.62
N PRO A 259 9.55 3.78 -11.97
CA PRO A 259 9.81 4.97 -12.78
C PRO A 259 8.83 6.11 -12.50
N LEU A 260 7.53 5.78 -12.30
CA LEU A 260 6.51 6.75 -11.94
C LEU A 260 6.82 7.42 -10.59
N ILE A 261 7.18 6.62 -9.57
CA ILE A 261 7.52 7.13 -8.24
C ILE A 261 8.73 8.06 -8.29
N GLN A 262 9.77 7.69 -9.05
CA GLN A 262 10.93 8.55 -9.24
C GLN A 262 10.55 9.88 -9.91
N ALA A 263 9.69 9.84 -10.93
CA ALA A 263 9.22 11.01 -11.62
C ALA A 263 8.32 11.90 -10.72
N LEU A 264 7.42 11.33 -9.93
CA LEU A 264 6.62 12.07 -8.94
C LEU A 264 7.51 12.76 -7.90
N ARG A 265 8.54 12.07 -7.41
CA ARG A 265 9.53 12.64 -6.48
C ARG A 265 10.26 13.82 -7.10
N LYS A 266 10.78 13.66 -8.33
CA LYS A 266 11.48 14.71 -9.07
C LYS A 266 10.60 15.93 -9.32
N GLN A 267 9.30 15.72 -9.56
CA GLN A 267 8.32 16.77 -9.77
C GLN A 267 7.72 17.34 -8.48
N GLY A 268 8.14 16.85 -7.32
CA GLY A 268 7.62 17.28 -6.02
C GLY A 268 6.11 17.04 -5.89
N VAL A 269 5.59 15.96 -6.45
CA VAL A 269 4.18 15.59 -6.34
C VAL A 269 3.98 14.67 -5.14
N PRO A 270 3.24 15.09 -4.09
CA PRO A 270 2.92 14.23 -2.96
C PRO A 270 2.09 13.02 -3.40
N PHE A 271 2.42 11.83 -2.89
CA PHE A 271 1.68 10.61 -3.17
C PHE A 271 1.66 9.67 -1.96
N HIS A 272 0.69 8.75 -1.93
CA HIS A 272 0.53 7.76 -0.87
C HIS A 272 -0.20 6.51 -1.39
N ASN A 273 -0.37 5.51 -0.51
CA ASN A 273 -1.33 4.43 -0.70
C ASN A 273 -2.05 4.17 0.64
N PRO A 274 -3.23 4.76 0.86
CA PRO A 274 -3.97 4.63 2.10
C PRO A 274 -4.61 3.25 2.29
N TYR A 275 -4.67 2.43 1.24
CA TYR A 275 -5.27 1.09 1.26
C TYR A 275 -4.28 -0.02 1.62
N ARG A 276 -3.00 0.28 1.69
CA ARG A 276 -1.94 -0.69 2.02
C ARG A 276 -1.86 -0.91 3.54
N LYS A 277 -2.56 -1.94 4.04
CA LYS A 277 -2.70 -2.21 5.48
C LYS A 277 -1.43 -2.76 6.15
N SER A 278 -0.62 -3.55 5.45
CA SER A 278 0.55 -4.26 6.00
C SER A 278 1.63 -3.32 6.57
N ASN A 279 1.76 -2.11 6.06
CA ASN A 279 2.74 -1.10 6.50
C ASN A 279 2.07 0.15 7.10
N GLY A 280 0.83 0.05 7.56
CA GLY A 280 0.00 1.22 7.81
C GLY A 280 -0.32 1.95 6.51
N PHE A 281 -0.86 3.16 6.60
CA PHE A 281 -1.05 4.00 5.42
C PHE A 281 0.32 4.38 4.85
N TRP A 282 0.72 3.73 3.75
CA TRP A 282 2.00 4.03 3.13
C TRP A 282 2.01 5.47 2.60
N ASN A 283 2.81 6.30 3.21
CA ASN A 283 3.00 7.69 2.81
C ASN A 283 4.50 8.04 2.99
N PRO A 284 5.25 8.28 1.89
CA PRO A 284 6.67 8.59 1.96
C PRO A 284 6.98 9.91 2.68
N LEU A 285 5.99 10.78 2.86
CA LEU A 285 6.17 12.04 3.59
C LEU A 285 6.16 11.87 5.10
N ARG A 286 5.43 10.86 5.63
CA ARG A 286 5.14 10.71 7.07
C ARG A 286 4.74 12.04 7.73
N ALA A 287 3.98 12.86 7.01
CA ALA A 287 3.55 14.19 7.45
C ALA A 287 2.86 14.13 8.83
N GLY A 288 3.10 15.14 9.65
CA GLY A 288 2.45 15.30 10.95
C GLY A 288 3.10 14.56 12.12
N LYS A 289 4.20 13.81 11.94
CA LYS A 289 4.98 13.26 13.06
C LYS A 289 6.10 14.21 13.45
N PRO A 290 6.17 14.66 14.72
CA PRO A 290 7.33 15.40 15.23
C PRO A 290 8.62 14.62 14.91
N GLY A 291 9.65 15.32 14.43
CA GLY A 291 10.94 14.71 14.08
C GLY A 291 10.97 13.98 12.73
N SER A 292 9.84 13.91 11.98
CA SER A 292 9.85 13.45 10.58
C SER A 292 10.58 14.44 9.67
N THR A 293 11.02 14.00 8.48
CA THR A 293 11.66 14.88 7.49
C THR A 293 10.78 16.08 7.14
N ALA A 294 9.50 15.83 6.87
CA ALA A 294 8.53 16.90 6.60
C ALA A 294 8.36 17.84 7.80
N GLY A 295 8.26 17.30 9.04
CA GLY A 295 8.15 18.10 10.25
C GLY A 295 9.36 19.02 10.47
N ARG A 296 10.58 18.58 10.14
CA ARG A 296 11.80 19.40 10.25
C ARG A 296 11.83 20.54 9.23
N ILE A 297 11.40 20.26 7.99
CA ILE A 297 11.26 21.28 6.95
C ILE A 297 10.19 22.31 7.36
N LEU A 298 9.07 21.86 7.88
CA LEU A 298 8.03 22.76 8.39
C LEU A 298 8.51 23.61 9.55
N SER A 299 9.28 23.04 10.51
CA SER A 299 9.88 23.78 11.60
C SER A 299 10.92 24.82 11.14
N LEU A 300 11.60 24.58 10.02
CA LEU A 300 12.48 25.57 9.38
C LEU A 300 11.64 26.69 8.75
N LEU A 301 10.65 26.32 7.95
CA LEU A 301 9.94 27.28 7.09
C LEU A 301 8.86 28.07 7.81
N VAL A 302 8.35 27.62 8.98
CA VAL A 302 7.33 28.32 9.76
C VAL A 302 7.77 29.72 10.20
N GLY A 303 9.08 29.95 10.32
CA GLY A 303 9.66 31.26 10.64
C GLY A 303 9.63 32.26 9.49
N HIS A 304 9.37 31.84 8.27
CA HIS A 304 9.35 32.70 7.10
C HIS A 304 7.93 33.19 6.76
N PRO A 305 7.71 34.50 6.42
CA PRO A 305 6.39 35.05 6.11
C PRO A 305 5.63 34.32 5.00
N ASP A 306 6.33 33.80 3.99
CA ASP A 306 5.74 33.03 2.88
C ASP A 306 5.13 31.69 3.32
N PHE A 307 5.30 31.30 4.60
CA PHE A 307 4.60 30.14 5.16
C PHE A 307 3.08 30.35 5.19
N GLY A 308 2.63 31.61 5.15
CA GLY A 308 1.23 32.02 5.10
C GLY A 308 0.66 32.27 6.50
N GLU A 309 -0.66 32.08 6.66
CA GLU A 309 -1.39 32.46 7.90
C GLU A 309 -0.85 31.82 9.19
N ASP A 310 -0.24 30.64 9.09
CA ASP A 310 0.34 29.92 10.23
C ASP A 310 1.80 30.31 10.52
N HIS A 311 2.35 31.30 9.79
CA HIS A 311 3.71 31.76 10.04
C HIS A 311 3.83 32.34 11.46
N ARG A 312 4.94 32.06 12.12
CA ARG A 312 5.28 32.59 13.44
C ARG A 312 6.79 32.60 13.61
N PRO A 313 7.32 33.47 14.48
CA PRO A 313 8.73 33.41 14.81
C PRO A 313 9.17 32.04 15.29
N TRP A 314 10.39 31.64 14.96
CA TRP A 314 10.94 30.36 15.42
C TRP A 314 10.94 30.30 16.95
N SER A 315 10.59 29.16 17.48
CA SER A 315 10.89 28.75 18.84
C SER A 315 12.24 28.01 18.90
N ILE A 316 12.80 27.87 20.09
CA ILE A 316 13.99 27.02 20.32
C ILE A 316 13.70 25.58 19.94
N GLY A 317 12.44 25.10 20.12
CA GLY A 317 12.01 23.79 19.70
C GLY A 317 12.03 23.61 18.17
N ASP A 318 11.64 24.62 17.39
CA ASP A 318 11.74 24.59 15.93
C ASP A 318 13.19 24.46 15.50
N ILE A 319 14.07 25.29 16.06
CA ILE A 319 15.50 25.23 15.75
C ILE A 319 16.11 23.90 16.15
N ALA A 320 15.77 23.37 17.31
CA ALA A 320 16.25 22.06 17.74
C ALA A 320 15.88 20.95 16.75
N GLN A 321 14.69 21.01 16.15
CA GLN A 321 14.25 20.03 15.16
C GLN A 321 15.04 20.08 13.87
N TRP A 322 15.16 21.24 13.24
CA TRP A 322 15.81 21.31 11.93
C TRP A 322 17.34 21.39 12.02
N ALA A 323 17.92 21.98 13.11
CA ALA A 323 19.35 22.05 13.31
C ALA A 323 19.97 20.69 13.70
N GLU A 324 19.18 19.73 14.21
CA GLU A 324 19.68 18.40 14.54
C GLU A 324 20.36 17.72 13.34
N TRP A 325 19.88 17.96 12.14
CA TRP A 325 20.39 17.35 10.92
C TRP A 325 21.49 18.15 10.22
N LEU A 326 21.79 19.36 10.68
CA LEU A 326 22.91 20.15 10.15
C LEU A 326 24.27 19.53 10.52
N GLN A 327 25.24 19.73 9.67
CA GLN A 327 26.65 19.54 9.98
C GLN A 327 27.03 20.48 11.15
N ALA A 328 27.83 20.00 12.11
CA ALA A 328 28.20 20.83 13.23
C ALA A 328 29.34 21.81 12.90
N LYS A 329 30.35 21.32 12.15
CA LYS A 329 31.58 22.10 11.87
C LYS A 329 31.27 23.30 10.98
N GLY A 330 31.63 24.49 11.45
CA GLY A 330 31.46 25.76 10.71
C GLY A 330 30.01 26.27 10.63
N ILE A 331 29.04 25.58 11.27
CA ILE A 331 27.63 25.97 11.27
C ILE A 331 27.12 26.16 12.69
N LEU A 332 27.33 25.17 13.53
CA LEU A 332 26.81 25.16 14.89
C LEU A 332 27.94 25.31 15.90
N ARG A 333 27.72 26.10 16.95
CA ARG A 333 28.67 26.23 18.07
C ARG A 333 28.87 24.90 18.76
N HIS A 334 30.06 24.71 19.32
CA HIS A 334 30.42 23.44 19.96
C HIS A 334 29.46 23.05 21.08
N GLY A 335 29.02 21.80 21.11
CA GLY A 335 28.14 21.22 22.11
C GLY A 335 26.68 21.70 22.08
N ILE A 336 26.28 22.56 21.12
CA ILE A 336 24.94 23.16 21.10
C ILE A 336 23.83 22.16 20.88
N LYS A 337 24.05 21.09 20.05
CA LYS A 337 23.04 20.07 19.81
C LYS A 337 22.55 19.38 21.08
N SER A 338 23.44 19.13 22.02
CA SER A 338 23.08 18.55 23.33
C SER A 338 22.30 19.54 24.20
N LYS A 339 22.68 20.83 24.19
CA LYS A 339 21.96 21.87 24.90
C LYS A 339 20.55 22.09 24.36
N LEU A 340 20.35 22.09 23.03
CA LEU A 340 19.05 22.26 22.41
C LEU A 340 18.07 21.13 22.79
N LYS A 341 18.55 19.93 23.06
CA LYS A 341 17.70 18.80 23.51
C LYS A 341 17.11 18.99 24.91
N THR A 342 17.79 19.78 25.74
CA THR A 342 17.41 20.03 27.16
C THR A 342 16.82 21.43 27.36
N SER A 343 16.76 22.25 26.31
CA SER A 343 16.24 23.63 26.40
C SER A 343 14.71 23.62 26.43
N ASP A 344 14.14 24.69 27.02
CA ASP A 344 12.71 24.92 26.94
C ASP A 344 12.30 25.22 25.49
N VAL A 345 11.54 24.31 24.93
CA VAL A 345 11.14 24.30 23.51
C VAL A 345 10.22 25.45 23.12
N ALA A 346 9.50 26.02 24.08
CA ALA A 346 8.54 27.12 23.86
C ALA A 346 9.18 28.51 23.76
N GLN A 347 10.44 28.65 24.18
CA GLN A 347 11.10 29.97 24.17
C GLN A 347 11.30 30.49 22.73
N PRO A 348 11.04 31.77 22.46
CA PRO A 348 11.28 32.38 21.16
C PRO A 348 12.78 32.42 20.82
N ALA A 349 13.11 32.20 19.57
CA ALA A 349 14.47 32.28 19.05
C ALA A 349 14.81 33.73 18.70
N THR A 350 15.27 34.48 19.72
CA THR A 350 15.77 35.85 19.53
C THR A 350 17.11 35.85 18.78
N VAL A 351 17.49 36.98 18.16
CA VAL A 351 18.79 37.17 17.49
C VAL A 351 19.95 36.84 18.44
N GLU A 352 19.88 37.26 19.69
CA GLU A 352 20.87 36.92 20.69
C GLU A 352 21.03 35.42 20.89
N ARG A 353 19.92 34.69 20.98
CA ARG A 353 19.94 33.21 21.11
C ARG A 353 20.47 32.53 19.86
N LEU A 354 20.13 33.02 18.66
CA LEU A 354 20.70 32.52 17.41
C LEU A 354 22.22 32.67 17.40
N ASN A 355 22.78 33.80 17.90
CA ASN A 355 24.22 34.00 18.05
C ASN A 355 24.89 33.03 19.02
N HIS A 356 24.13 32.43 19.94
CA HIS A 356 24.62 31.37 20.83
C HIS A 356 24.52 29.98 20.22
N ILE A 357 23.74 29.81 19.17
CA ILE A 357 23.51 28.51 18.50
C ILE A 357 24.42 28.35 17.30
N PHE A 358 24.53 29.36 16.47
CA PHE A 358 25.25 29.33 15.21
C PHE A 358 26.58 30.03 15.24
N GLU A 359 27.52 29.63 14.37
CA GLU A 359 28.73 30.39 14.12
C GLU A 359 28.40 31.70 13.35
N PRO A 360 29.16 32.79 13.50
CA PRO A 360 28.83 34.10 12.94
C PRO A 360 28.55 34.07 11.42
N GLU A 361 29.45 33.47 10.65
CA GLU A 361 29.29 33.35 9.19
C GLU A 361 28.08 32.52 8.80
N ALA A 362 27.69 31.52 9.63
CA ALA A 362 26.52 30.71 9.39
C ALA A 362 25.22 31.46 9.64
N ILE A 363 25.20 32.37 10.66
CA ILE A 363 24.05 33.25 10.92
C ILE A 363 23.87 34.23 9.76
N ASP A 364 24.94 34.91 9.35
CA ASP A 364 24.85 35.89 8.27
C ASP A 364 24.27 35.21 7.00
N SER A 365 24.81 34.04 6.59
CA SER A 365 24.30 33.30 5.44
C SER A 365 22.88 32.72 5.65
N LEU A 366 22.46 32.42 6.89
CA LEU A 366 21.09 32.00 7.21
C LEU A 366 20.11 33.15 7.02
N MET A 367 20.48 34.34 7.53
CA MET A 367 19.64 35.53 7.41
C MET A 367 19.54 36.02 5.96
N ASP A 368 20.64 36.02 5.21
CA ASP A 368 20.63 36.32 3.79
C ASP A 368 19.69 35.38 3.01
N ALA A 369 19.72 34.08 3.32
CA ALA A 369 18.81 33.10 2.71
C ALA A 369 17.36 33.32 3.17
N TRP A 370 17.12 33.69 4.40
CA TRP A 370 15.79 34.02 4.93
C TRP A 370 15.22 35.26 4.24
N ASP A 371 16.01 36.34 4.10
CA ASP A 371 15.61 37.57 3.41
C ASP A 371 15.35 37.38 1.91
N SER A 372 16.04 36.40 1.28
CA SER A 372 15.88 36.05 -0.12
C SER A 372 14.63 35.25 -0.44
N GLY A 373 14.05 34.58 0.56
CA GLY A 373 12.81 33.82 0.44
C GLY A 373 12.88 32.40 0.99
N TYR A 374 11.69 31.77 1.15
CA TYR A 374 11.62 30.43 1.75
C TYR A 374 12.34 29.34 0.93
N ARG A 375 12.44 29.51 -0.39
CA ARG A 375 13.16 28.56 -1.25
C ARG A 375 14.65 28.60 -1.01
N GLU A 376 15.22 29.79 -0.91
CA GLU A 376 16.62 30.04 -0.61
C GLU A 376 16.96 29.57 0.80
N LEU A 377 16.07 29.79 1.76
CA LEU A 377 16.19 29.27 3.14
C LEU A 377 16.21 27.73 3.14
N LEU A 378 15.34 27.09 2.36
CA LEU A 378 15.30 25.65 2.20
C LEU A 378 16.57 25.09 1.55
N GLU A 379 17.07 25.73 0.51
CA GLU A 379 18.33 25.36 -0.16
C GLU A 379 19.55 25.58 0.75
N TRP A 380 19.58 26.68 1.53
CA TRP A 380 20.60 26.90 2.54
C TRP A 380 20.70 25.72 3.51
N TRP A 381 19.54 25.25 3.98
CA TRP A 381 19.45 24.10 4.89
C TRP A 381 19.85 22.78 4.21
N ARG A 382 19.34 22.51 3.02
CA ARG A 382 19.67 21.30 2.23
C ARG A 382 21.17 21.15 1.98
N ALA A 383 21.84 22.23 1.66
CA ALA A 383 23.28 22.22 1.40
C ALA A 383 24.12 21.91 2.65
N ARG A 384 23.55 22.04 3.84
CA ARG A 384 24.25 21.94 5.13
C ARG A 384 23.81 20.75 5.99
N VAL A 385 22.87 19.94 5.55
CA VAL A 385 22.52 18.70 6.24
C VAL A 385 23.63 17.67 6.13
N THR A 386 23.67 16.73 7.08
CA THR A 386 24.64 15.62 7.03
C THR A 386 24.35 14.67 5.85
N ALA A 387 25.37 14.03 5.32
CA ALA A 387 25.28 13.22 4.09
C ALA A 387 24.31 12.03 4.22
N ASP A 388 24.21 11.46 5.42
CA ASP A 388 23.34 10.32 5.73
C ASP A 388 21.84 10.64 5.63
N VAL A 389 21.46 11.92 5.84
CA VAL A 389 20.06 12.34 5.73
C VAL A 389 19.75 13.07 4.41
N GLY A 390 20.75 13.41 3.62
CA GLY A 390 20.60 14.18 2.38
C GLY A 390 19.56 13.57 1.40
N LYS A 391 19.59 12.25 1.22
CA LYS A 391 18.61 11.54 0.38
C LYS A 391 17.19 11.62 0.92
N ARG A 392 17.00 11.58 2.25
CA ARG A 392 15.68 11.64 2.90
C ARG A 392 15.05 13.04 2.76
N VAL A 393 15.87 14.08 2.75
CA VAL A 393 15.43 15.46 2.65
C VAL A 393 14.93 15.81 1.24
N GLN A 394 15.49 15.17 0.22
CA GLN A 394 15.30 15.56 -1.18
C GLN A 394 13.81 15.67 -1.57
N PHE A 395 13.02 14.64 -1.37
CA PHE A 395 11.63 14.61 -1.83
C PHE A 395 10.72 15.60 -1.07
N PRO A 396 10.69 15.65 0.28
CA PRO A 396 9.92 16.66 0.99
C PRO A 396 10.35 18.09 0.66
N ALA A 397 11.64 18.34 0.43
CA ALA A 397 12.14 19.66 0.02
C ALA A 397 11.66 20.04 -1.39
N GLU A 398 11.67 19.10 -2.34
CA GLU A 398 11.10 19.33 -3.69
C GLU A 398 9.61 19.68 -3.65
N ILE A 399 8.84 19.04 -2.75
CA ILE A 399 7.42 19.37 -2.53
C ILE A 399 7.29 20.80 -2.01
N ALA A 400 8.02 21.14 -0.96
CA ALA A 400 7.97 22.49 -0.39
C ALA A 400 8.38 23.56 -1.40
N ALA A 401 9.47 23.33 -2.16
CA ALA A 401 9.97 24.27 -3.16
C ALA A 401 8.99 24.49 -4.33
N LYS A 402 8.33 23.42 -4.83
CA LYS A 402 7.50 23.49 -6.04
C LYS A 402 6.01 23.75 -5.75
N ARG A 403 5.52 23.35 -4.58
CA ARG A 403 4.09 23.39 -4.23
C ARG A 403 3.79 24.21 -2.97
N GLY A 404 4.82 24.77 -2.38
CA GLY A 404 4.75 25.53 -1.13
C GLY A 404 4.80 24.64 0.13
N PRO A 405 5.21 25.23 1.26
CA PRO A 405 5.40 24.50 2.52
C PRO A 405 4.15 23.76 3.02
N ARG A 406 2.96 24.36 2.82
CA ARG A 406 1.66 23.77 3.24
C ARG A 406 1.33 22.45 2.54
N ALA A 407 1.91 22.19 1.36
CA ALA A 407 1.71 20.91 0.67
C ALA A 407 2.24 19.71 1.49
N LEU A 408 3.19 19.93 2.40
CA LEU A 408 3.68 18.91 3.33
C LEU A 408 2.69 18.54 4.45
N LEU A 409 1.70 19.39 4.72
CA LEU A 409 0.67 19.17 5.74
C LEU A 409 -0.58 18.49 5.17
N GLN A 410 -0.78 18.58 3.86
CA GLN A 410 -1.98 18.07 3.20
C GLN A 410 -1.86 16.57 2.92
N ALA A 411 -3.00 15.88 3.03
CA ALA A 411 -3.08 14.51 2.55
C ALA A 411 -2.83 14.48 1.03
N PRO A 412 -1.92 13.60 0.54
CA PRO A 412 -1.68 13.48 -0.89
C PRO A 412 -2.96 13.14 -1.66
N ARG A 413 -3.19 13.79 -2.79
CA ARG A 413 -4.29 13.48 -3.71
C ARG A 413 -3.94 12.40 -4.72
N VAL A 414 -2.68 11.97 -4.76
CA VAL A 414 -2.19 10.93 -5.65
C VAL A 414 -2.03 9.63 -4.90
N VAL A 415 -2.69 8.59 -5.39
CA VAL A 415 -2.54 7.21 -4.93
C VAL A 415 -1.69 6.45 -5.94
N VAL A 416 -0.65 5.77 -5.47
CA VAL A 416 0.20 4.90 -6.29
C VAL A 416 0.15 3.49 -5.72
N GLY A 417 -0.23 2.51 -6.54
CA GLY A 417 -0.32 1.14 -6.05
C GLY A 417 -0.50 0.10 -7.14
N THR A 418 -0.26 -1.15 -6.78
CA THR A 418 -0.75 -2.27 -7.60
C THR A 418 -2.26 -2.34 -7.50
N ILE A 419 -2.91 -2.90 -8.50
CA ILE A 419 -4.37 -3.05 -8.51
C ILE A 419 -4.84 -3.80 -7.25
N HIS A 420 -4.10 -4.82 -6.81
CA HIS A 420 -4.38 -5.55 -5.57
C HIS A 420 -4.36 -4.65 -4.34
N SER A 421 -3.37 -3.75 -4.24
CA SER A 421 -3.17 -2.92 -3.05
C SER A 421 -4.21 -1.79 -2.88
N VAL A 422 -5.01 -1.52 -3.91
CA VAL A 422 -6.03 -0.47 -3.91
C VAL A 422 -7.45 -1.02 -4.00
N LYS A 423 -7.63 -2.33 -3.84
CA LYS A 423 -8.98 -2.91 -3.77
C LYS A 423 -9.80 -2.23 -2.67
N GLY A 424 -11.05 -1.91 -2.95
CA GLY A 424 -11.91 -1.10 -2.06
C GLY A 424 -11.75 0.42 -2.25
N GLY A 425 -10.67 0.90 -2.90
CA GLY A 425 -10.44 2.32 -3.16
C GLY A 425 -11.15 2.87 -4.40
N GLN A 426 -11.07 4.19 -4.58
CA GLN A 426 -11.53 4.91 -5.76
C GLN A 426 -10.77 6.22 -5.95
N ALA A 427 -10.76 6.75 -7.17
CA ALA A 427 -10.26 8.08 -7.49
C ALA A 427 -11.05 8.70 -8.65
N ASP A 428 -11.03 10.04 -8.73
CA ASP A 428 -11.69 10.76 -9.83
C ASP A 428 -11.07 10.39 -11.17
N VAL A 429 -9.72 10.30 -11.21
CA VAL A 429 -8.95 9.97 -12.40
C VAL A 429 -8.05 8.77 -12.14
N VAL A 430 -8.13 7.77 -13.00
CA VAL A 430 -7.31 6.56 -12.92
C VAL A 430 -6.46 6.42 -14.17
N TYR A 431 -5.15 6.21 -14.00
CA TYR A 431 -4.21 5.80 -15.03
C TYR A 431 -3.91 4.33 -14.85
N LEU A 432 -4.32 3.50 -15.79
CA LEU A 432 -4.17 2.04 -15.75
C LEU A 432 -3.12 1.59 -16.76
N PHE A 433 -2.01 1.01 -16.27
CA PHE A 433 -0.96 0.44 -17.10
C PHE A 433 -1.30 -1.01 -17.46
N PRO A 434 -1.40 -1.35 -18.76
CA PRO A 434 -1.88 -2.67 -19.19
C PRO A 434 -0.84 -3.79 -19.14
N ASP A 435 0.42 -3.45 -18.81
CA ASP A 435 1.54 -4.38 -18.84
C ASP A 435 1.44 -5.45 -17.73
N LEU A 436 1.97 -6.63 -18.05
CA LEU A 436 2.04 -7.81 -17.18
C LEU A 436 3.49 -8.18 -16.88
N SER A 437 3.73 -8.85 -15.76
CA SER A 437 4.97 -9.59 -15.53
C SER A 437 5.01 -10.85 -16.40
N GLN A 438 6.17 -11.50 -16.50
CA GLN A 438 6.29 -12.80 -17.19
C GLN A 438 5.32 -13.83 -16.62
N ALA A 439 5.20 -13.90 -15.29
CA ALA A 439 4.26 -14.80 -14.62
C ALA A 439 2.80 -14.42 -14.92
N GLY A 440 2.47 -13.12 -14.91
CA GLY A 440 1.14 -12.63 -15.25
C GLY A 440 0.74 -12.91 -16.72
N ASP A 441 1.67 -12.74 -17.65
CA ASP A 441 1.47 -13.08 -19.06
C ASP A 441 1.28 -14.60 -19.27
N ALA A 442 2.10 -15.41 -18.61
CA ALA A 442 1.96 -16.86 -18.62
C ALA A 442 0.59 -17.33 -18.06
N GLN A 443 0.06 -16.62 -17.06
CA GLN A 443 -1.31 -16.86 -16.56
C GLN A 443 -2.34 -16.41 -17.58
N TYR A 444 -2.19 -15.24 -18.17
CA TYR A 444 -3.12 -14.70 -19.17
C TYR A 444 -3.19 -15.56 -20.45
N ALA A 445 -2.09 -16.21 -20.83
CA ALA A 445 -2.02 -17.13 -21.97
C ALA A 445 -2.75 -18.46 -21.73
N ARG A 446 -3.01 -18.85 -20.47
CA ARG A 446 -3.68 -20.11 -20.11
C ARG A 446 -5.19 -19.89 -20.00
N PHE A 447 -5.96 -20.61 -20.81
CA PHE A 447 -7.43 -20.57 -20.75
C PHE A 447 -7.97 -21.01 -19.37
N GLY A 448 -9.18 -20.52 -19.03
CA GLY A 448 -9.86 -20.83 -17.78
C GLY A 448 -9.38 -19.97 -16.63
N HIS A 449 -9.42 -20.51 -15.42
CA HIS A 449 -9.19 -19.78 -14.17
C HIS A 449 -7.93 -18.87 -14.14
N PRO A 450 -6.74 -19.28 -14.66
CA PRO A 450 -5.57 -18.39 -14.64
C PRO A 450 -5.77 -17.11 -15.44
N ARG A 451 -6.31 -17.24 -16.67
CA ARG A 451 -6.65 -16.10 -17.54
C ARG A 451 -7.73 -15.22 -16.93
N ASP A 452 -8.77 -15.85 -16.40
CA ASP A 452 -9.89 -15.16 -15.77
C ASP A 452 -9.44 -14.30 -14.59
N SER A 453 -8.48 -14.78 -13.79
CA SER A 453 -7.91 -14.03 -12.68
C SER A 453 -7.22 -12.74 -13.14
N VAL A 454 -6.49 -12.77 -14.26
CA VAL A 454 -5.86 -11.58 -14.84
C VAL A 454 -6.92 -10.62 -15.38
N ILE A 455 -7.96 -11.11 -16.03
CA ILE A 455 -9.07 -10.28 -16.52
C ILE A 455 -9.78 -9.59 -15.35
N ARG A 456 -10.11 -10.32 -14.28
CA ARG A 456 -10.70 -9.75 -13.07
C ARG A 456 -9.81 -8.68 -12.43
N LEU A 457 -8.50 -8.89 -12.42
CA LEU A 457 -7.57 -7.90 -11.89
C LEU A 457 -7.73 -6.56 -12.61
N PHE A 458 -7.71 -6.55 -13.93
CA PHE A 458 -7.87 -5.32 -14.72
C PHE A 458 -9.30 -4.75 -14.68
N TYR A 459 -10.31 -5.61 -14.57
CA TYR A 459 -11.69 -5.17 -14.29
C TYR A 459 -11.74 -4.39 -12.95
N VAL A 460 -11.14 -4.92 -11.90
CA VAL A 460 -11.05 -4.22 -10.61
C VAL A 460 -10.32 -2.89 -10.77
N GLY A 461 -9.17 -2.87 -11.47
CA GLY A 461 -8.42 -1.64 -11.72
C GLY A 461 -9.25 -0.57 -12.43
N ALA A 462 -9.93 -0.93 -13.51
CA ALA A 462 -10.78 -0.03 -14.27
C ALA A 462 -11.95 0.52 -13.44
N THR A 463 -12.60 -0.36 -12.66
CA THR A 463 -13.76 0.03 -11.81
C THR A 463 -13.39 0.84 -10.56
N ARG A 464 -12.12 1.21 -10.35
CA ARG A 464 -11.73 2.20 -9.33
C ARG A 464 -12.05 3.63 -9.74
N THR A 465 -12.44 3.84 -10.99
CA THR A 465 -12.62 5.14 -11.62
C THR A 465 -13.96 5.78 -11.24
N TYR A 466 -13.90 7.04 -10.83
CA TYR A 466 -15.10 7.84 -10.55
C TYR A 466 -15.48 8.76 -11.71
N GLU A 467 -14.53 9.41 -12.43
CA GLU A 467 -14.82 10.29 -13.56
C GLU A 467 -14.12 9.87 -14.85
N ARG A 468 -12.80 9.64 -14.80
CA ARG A 468 -11.99 9.43 -16.01
C ARG A 468 -11.03 8.25 -15.85
N LEU A 469 -11.09 7.34 -16.82
CA LEU A 469 -10.14 6.24 -16.97
C LEU A 469 -9.23 6.50 -18.16
N TYR A 470 -7.92 6.51 -17.91
CA TYR A 470 -6.90 6.47 -18.93
C TYR A 470 -6.33 5.06 -19.03
N ILE A 471 -6.42 4.44 -20.20
CA ILE A 471 -5.64 3.25 -20.52
C ILE A 471 -4.29 3.73 -21.09
N CYS A 472 -3.22 3.53 -20.34
CA CYS A 472 -1.88 3.95 -20.73
C CYS A 472 -1.33 3.06 -21.84
N ARG A 473 -0.32 3.56 -22.54
CA ARG A 473 0.37 2.80 -23.58
C ARG A 473 1.09 1.60 -22.96
N GLN A 474 0.99 0.45 -23.60
CA GLN A 474 1.81 -0.71 -23.24
C GLN A 474 3.28 -0.47 -23.60
N GLU A 475 4.19 -0.89 -22.73
CA GLU A 475 5.65 -0.73 -22.90
C GLU A 475 6.34 -2.03 -23.28
N THR A 476 5.68 -3.15 -23.11
CA THR A 476 6.20 -4.48 -23.40
C THR A 476 5.22 -5.26 -24.28
N ARG A 477 5.66 -6.42 -24.80
CA ARG A 477 4.74 -7.35 -25.48
C ARG A 477 3.87 -8.12 -24.49
N LEU A 478 4.23 -8.09 -23.22
CA LEU A 478 3.52 -8.75 -22.12
C LEU A 478 2.45 -7.80 -21.60
N ALA A 479 1.27 -7.82 -22.17
CA ALA A 479 0.17 -6.94 -21.78
C ALA A 479 -1.18 -7.61 -22.00
N ILE A 480 -2.16 -7.23 -21.17
CA ILE A 480 -3.53 -7.63 -21.40
C ILE A 480 -4.10 -6.89 -22.61
N ALA A 481 -4.86 -7.59 -23.45
CA ALA A 481 -5.59 -6.96 -24.56
C ALA A 481 -6.81 -6.20 -24.02
N ILE A 482 -6.71 -4.86 -23.91
CA ILE A 482 -7.77 -3.95 -23.42
C ILE A 482 -7.90 -2.70 -24.30
#